data_554fa123aa9be135d888da9a20f8a70b
#
_entry.id   554fa123aa9be135d888da9a20f8a70b
#
_cell.length_a   1.000
_cell.length_b   1.000
_cell.length_c   1.000
_cell.angle_alpha   90.00
_cell.angle_beta   90.00
_cell.angle_gamma   90.00
#
_symmetry.space_group_name_H-M   'P 1'
#
loop_
_entity.id
_entity.type
_entity.pdbx_description
1 polymer ?
#
loop_
_entity_poly.entity_id
_entity_poly.type
_entity_poly.pdbx_seq_one_letter_code
_entity_poly.pdbx_strand_id
1 'polypeptide(L)'
;MTPAECREKVRLMFVELYPHCTVIYSYPNSVRPPLPYVVLDFERIDQVGSFECIEDGILWQEKCKRIPFSAELVTESKTEHAAGVKKVGLSTAVDDLEQAAQFFDSQYAGDKMRAMNITVCANGSPEAIHNSAPGVERARCSFYVDFVQSTKEYAALAPADGEYSEDHASAASKTVADMKAGWFDEVEVEKKFEDE
;
A
#
# COMPACT_ATOMS: atom_id res chain seq x y z
N MET A 1 -1.66 0.88 -10.64
CA MET A 1 -2.36 0.01 -9.64
C MET A 1 -3.29 0.85 -8.80
N THR A 2 -4.49 0.38 -8.49
CA THR A 2 -5.44 1.07 -7.60
C THR A 2 -5.13 0.80 -6.12
N PRO A 3 -5.58 1.68 -5.20
CA PRO A 3 -5.44 1.43 -3.76
C PRO A 3 -6.13 0.15 -3.28
N ALA A 4 -7.25 -0.23 -3.89
CA ALA A 4 -7.96 -1.46 -3.55
C ALA A 4 -7.15 -2.70 -3.92
N GLU A 5 -6.57 -2.72 -5.12
CA GLU A 5 -5.67 -3.78 -5.56
C GLU A 5 -4.43 -3.89 -4.67
N CYS A 6 -3.87 -2.74 -4.24
CA CYS A 6 -2.74 -2.71 -3.33
C CYS A 6 -3.06 -3.37 -1.99
N ARG A 7 -4.19 -3.01 -1.37
CA ARG A 7 -4.66 -3.61 -0.11
C ARG A 7 -4.87 -5.11 -0.24
N GLU A 8 -5.47 -5.55 -1.35
CA GLU A 8 -5.69 -6.98 -1.57
C GLU A 8 -4.37 -7.76 -1.74
N LYS A 9 -3.37 -7.19 -2.41
CA LYS A 9 -2.03 -7.78 -2.49
C LYS A 9 -1.38 -7.94 -1.12
N VAL A 10 -1.48 -6.92 -0.27
CA VAL A 10 -1.01 -7.00 1.12
C VAL A 10 -1.75 -8.12 1.86
N ARG A 11 -3.09 -8.18 1.76
CA ARG A 11 -3.88 -9.23 2.40
C ARG A 11 -3.44 -10.62 1.97
N LEU A 12 -3.18 -10.84 0.68
CA LEU A 12 -2.71 -12.13 0.17
C LEU A 12 -1.33 -12.52 0.73
N MET A 13 -0.42 -11.56 0.94
CA MET A 13 0.86 -11.84 1.60
C MET A 13 0.67 -12.28 3.05
N PHE A 14 -0.27 -11.67 3.79
CA PHE A 14 -0.60 -12.11 5.14
C PHE A 14 -1.29 -13.47 5.18
N VAL A 15 -2.15 -13.80 4.20
CA VAL A 15 -2.75 -15.14 4.08
C VAL A 15 -1.68 -16.22 3.87
N GLU A 16 -0.67 -15.90 3.07
CA GLU A 16 0.44 -16.84 2.86
C GLU A 16 1.31 -17.00 4.11
N LEU A 17 1.60 -15.91 4.79
CA LEU A 17 2.40 -15.93 6.02
C LEU A 17 1.67 -16.69 7.15
N TYR A 18 0.36 -16.52 7.24
CA TYR A 18 -0.47 -17.13 8.28
C TYR A 18 -1.54 -18.05 7.68
N PRO A 19 -1.16 -19.22 7.13
CA PRO A 19 -2.09 -20.10 6.41
C PRO A 19 -3.21 -20.70 7.29
N HIS A 20 -3.02 -20.66 8.62
CA HIS A 20 -4.00 -21.14 9.60
C HIS A 20 -4.86 -20.02 10.20
N CYS A 21 -4.64 -18.76 9.80
CA CYS A 21 -5.38 -17.62 10.28
C CYS A 21 -6.37 -17.12 9.23
N THR A 22 -7.52 -16.65 9.68
CA THR A 22 -8.41 -15.88 8.82
C THR A 22 -7.91 -14.44 8.75
N VAL A 23 -7.58 -13.92 7.56
CA VAL A 23 -7.13 -12.53 7.38
C VAL A 23 -8.30 -11.68 6.91
N ILE A 24 -8.66 -10.69 7.70
CA ILE A 24 -9.81 -9.78 7.46
C ILE A 24 -9.37 -8.32 7.45
N TYR A 25 -10.22 -7.49 6.87
CA TYR A 25 -10.09 -6.04 6.99
C TYR A 25 -10.83 -5.53 8.25
N SER A 26 -10.31 -4.44 8.81
CA SER A 26 -10.99 -3.72 9.90
C SER A 26 -12.16 -2.93 9.33
N TYR A 27 -13.38 -3.46 9.47
CA TYR A 27 -14.61 -2.73 9.15
C TYR A 27 -15.47 -2.55 10.40
N PRO A 28 -16.13 -1.40 10.56
CA PRO A 28 -17.14 -1.23 11.58
C PRO A 28 -18.22 -2.31 11.43
N ASN A 29 -18.57 -2.96 12.52
CA ASN A 29 -19.60 -4.01 12.57
C ASN A 29 -19.28 -5.34 11.85
N SER A 30 -18.02 -5.60 11.49
CA SER A 30 -17.63 -6.91 10.98
C SER A 30 -17.77 -7.99 12.08
N VAL A 31 -18.34 -9.13 11.72
CA VAL A 31 -18.36 -10.31 12.60
C VAL A 31 -16.93 -10.82 12.76
N ARG A 32 -16.46 -10.95 14.00
CA ARG A 32 -15.14 -11.52 14.28
C ARG A 32 -15.11 -12.99 13.90
N PRO A 33 -14.13 -13.44 13.11
CA PRO A 33 -13.98 -14.84 12.79
C PRO A 33 -13.54 -15.65 14.02
N PRO A 34 -13.62 -17.00 13.96
CA PRO A 34 -13.00 -17.83 14.99
C PRO A 34 -11.48 -17.61 15.06
N LEU A 35 -10.91 -17.82 16.24
CA LEU A 35 -9.46 -17.72 16.46
C LEU A 35 -8.71 -18.86 15.75
N PRO A 36 -7.49 -18.66 15.27
CA PRO A 36 -6.79 -17.37 15.20
C PRO A 36 -7.17 -16.54 13.96
N TYR A 37 -7.02 -15.22 14.04
CA TYR A 37 -7.25 -14.35 12.90
C TYR A 37 -6.33 -13.11 12.91
N VAL A 38 -6.12 -12.52 11.74
CA VAL A 38 -5.41 -11.26 11.55
C VAL A 38 -6.37 -10.19 11.05
N VAL A 39 -6.32 -9.01 11.67
CA VAL A 39 -7.08 -7.83 11.23
C VAL A 39 -6.12 -6.85 10.59
N LEU A 40 -6.38 -6.45 9.36
CA LEU A 40 -5.65 -5.40 8.66
C LEU A 40 -6.48 -4.11 8.69
N ASP A 41 -5.91 -3.08 9.28
CA ASP A 41 -6.52 -1.76 9.41
C ASP A 41 -5.72 -0.75 8.60
N PHE A 42 -6.26 -0.34 7.45
CA PHE A 42 -5.62 0.57 6.52
C PHE A 42 -6.05 2.00 6.78
N GLU A 43 -5.07 2.87 6.90
CA GLU A 43 -5.25 4.29 7.13
C GLU A 43 -5.44 5.08 5.82
N ARG A 44 -5.33 6.39 5.95
CA ARG A 44 -5.41 7.33 4.82
C ARG A 44 -4.23 7.13 3.88
N ILE A 45 -4.51 7.29 2.59
CA ILE A 45 -3.50 7.24 1.53
C ILE A 45 -2.76 8.57 1.47
N ASP A 46 -1.44 8.51 1.58
CA ASP A 46 -0.56 9.65 1.41
C ASP A 46 0.11 9.61 0.03
N GLN A 47 0.33 10.78 -0.55
CA GLN A 47 1.13 10.91 -1.75
C GLN A 47 2.55 11.30 -1.33
N VAL A 48 3.51 10.42 -1.62
CA VAL A 48 4.94 10.62 -1.26
C VAL A 48 5.76 11.20 -2.40
N GLY A 49 5.26 11.12 -3.63
CA GLY A 49 5.93 11.68 -4.79
C GLY A 49 5.09 11.58 -6.05
N SER A 50 5.50 12.28 -7.08
CA SER A 50 4.94 12.13 -8.42
C SER A 50 6.03 12.37 -9.45
N PHE A 51 5.94 11.69 -10.58
CA PHE A 51 6.78 11.92 -11.74
C PHE A 51 5.96 11.68 -13.00
N GLU A 52 6.43 12.25 -14.08
CA GLU A 52 5.83 12.09 -15.40
C GLU A 52 6.81 11.31 -16.26
N CYS A 53 6.29 10.40 -17.06
CA CYS A 53 7.07 9.68 -18.05
C CYS A 53 6.31 9.62 -19.37
N ILE A 54 7.03 9.55 -20.47
CA ILE A 54 6.47 9.37 -21.81
C ILE A 54 6.82 7.95 -22.25
N GLU A 55 5.79 7.14 -22.45
CA GLU A 55 5.91 5.79 -22.99
C GLU A 55 5.04 5.69 -24.25
N ASP A 56 5.63 5.26 -25.34
CA ASP A 56 4.96 5.18 -26.65
C ASP A 56 4.29 6.49 -27.10
N GLY A 57 4.87 7.62 -26.70
CA GLY A 57 4.36 8.96 -26.98
C GLY A 57 3.10 9.33 -26.22
N ILE A 58 2.77 8.61 -25.17
CA ILE A 58 1.69 8.91 -24.24
C ILE A 58 2.31 9.44 -22.96
N LEU A 59 1.80 10.56 -22.46
CA LEU A 59 2.17 11.08 -21.16
C LEU A 59 1.46 10.29 -20.06
N TRP A 60 2.26 9.71 -19.20
CA TRP A 60 1.82 9.06 -17.99
C TRP A 60 2.16 9.91 -16.79
N GLN A 61 1.20 10.12 -15.93
CA GLN A 61 1.48 10.63 -14.61
C GLN A 61 1.54 9.46 -13.62
N GLU A 62 2.68 9.28 -13.00
CA GLU A 62 2.90 8.29 -11.96
C GLU A 62 2.95 8.95 -10.59
N LYS A 63 2.13 8.46 -9.69
CA LYS A 63 2.06 8.94 -8.31
C LYS A 63 2.53 7.85 -7.37
N CYS A 64 3.61 8.13 -6.65
CA CYS A 64 4.05 7.28 -5.56
C CYS A 64 3.13 7.49 -4.37
N LYS A 65 2.47 6.44 -3.97
CA LYS A 65 1.49 6.43 -2.88
C LYS A 65 1.99 5.58 -1.73
N ARG A 66 1.66 6.00 -0.53
CA ARG A 66 1.88 5.25 0.71
C ARG A 66 0.58 5.05 1.44
N ILE A 67 0.32 3.84 1.91
CA ILE A 67 -0.79 3.54 2.80
C ILE A 67 -0.22 2.99 4.10
N PRO A 68 -0.23 3.76 5.19
CA PRO A 68 0.02 3.21 6.50
C PRO A 68 -1.08 2.22 6.87
N PHE A 69 -0.72 1.15 7.56
CA PHE A 69 -1.69 0.20 8.08
C PHE A 69 -1.16 -0.49 9.34
N SER A 70 -2.06 -1.03 10.12
CA SER A 70 -1.70 -1.91 11.22
C SER A 70 -2.20 -3.33 10.98
N ALA A 71 -1.42 -4.30 11.37
CA ALA A 71 -1.82 -5.69 11.47
C ALA A 71 -2.00 -6.05 12.94
N GLU A 72 -3.14 -6.60 13.28
CA GLU A 72 -3.42 -7.11 14.62
C GLU A 72 -3.65 -8.62 14.54
N LEU A 73 -2.79 -9.37 15.20
CA LEU A 73 -2.91 -10.81 15.36
C LEU A 73 -3.66 -11.13 16.65
N VAL A 74 -4.70 -11.94 16.53
CA VAL A 74 -5.52 -12.38 17.66
C VAL A 74 -5.48 -13.90 17.72
N THR A 75 -4.96 -14.45 18.83
CA THR A 75 -4.76 -15.89 19.03
C THR A 75 -5.35 -16.36 20.35
N GLU A 76 -5.45 -17.66 20.53
CA GLU A 76 -5.73 -18.25 21.84
C GLU A 76 -4.48 -18.18 22.72
N SER A 77 -4.69 -17.86 24.01
CA SER A 77 -3.61 -17.91 24.98
C SER A 77 -3.17 -19.35 25.22
N LYS A 78 -1.92 -19.65 24.93
CA LYS A 78 -1.33 -20.96 25.25
C LYS A 78 -1.11 -21.06 26.74
N THR A 79 -1.99 -21.77 27.45
CA THR A 79 -1.84 -22.08 28.85
C THR A 79 -1.18 -23.45 28.99
N GLU A 80 0.08 -23.49 29.42
CA GLU A 80 0.73 -24.75 29.80
C GLU A 80 0.32 -25.19 31.19
N HIS A 81 -0.28 -26.37 31.30
CA HIS A 81 -0.54 -27.03 32.55
C HIS A 81 0.62 -27.99 32.85
N ALA A 82 1.66 -27.51 33.52
CA ALA A 82 2.72 -28.36 34.02
C ALA A 82 2.53 -28.58 35.54
N ALA A 83 2.41 -29.83 35.93
CA ALA A 83 2.38 -30.25 37.34
C ALA A 83 1.33 -29.55 38.24
N GLY A 84 0.13 -29.30 37.71
CA GLY A 84 -0.96 -28.70 38.48
C GLY A 84 -0.85 -27.18 38.68
N VAL A 85 0.19 -26.54 38.16
CA VAL A 85 0.35 -25.08 38.17
C VAL A 85 0.00 -24.54 36.81
N LYS A 86 -0.99 -23.64 36.75
CA LYS A 86 -1.34 -22.91 35.56
C LYS A 86 -0.25 -21.87 35.26
N LYS A 87 0.67 -22.18 34.35
CA LYS A 87 1.59 -21.18 33.80
C LYS A 87 0.86 -20.48 32.69
N VAL A 88 0.62 -19.19 32.86
CA VAL A 88 0.26 -18.31 31.75
C VAL A 88 1.52 -18.18 30.88
N GLY A 89 1.52 -18.73 29.69
CA GLY A 89 2.62 -18.59 28.76
C GLY A 89 2.90 -17.11 28.45
N LEU A 90 4.14 -16.84 28.05
CA LEU A 90 4.46 -15.55 27.43
C LEU A 90 3.59 -15.40 26.18
N SER A 91 3.14 -14.17 25.88
CA SER A 91 2.33 -13.89 24.71
C SER A 91 3.06 -14.34 23.43
N THR A 92 2.52 -15.33 22.74
CA THR A 92 3.05 -15.77 21.45
C THR A 92 2.60 -14.85 20.31
N ALA A 93 1.54 -14.07 20.50
CA ALA A 93 1.02 -13.16 19.49
C ALA A 93 2.04 -12.08 19.08
N VAL A 94 2.86 -11.62 20.03
CA VAL A 94 3.95 -10.66 19.75
C VAL A 94 5.03 -11.33 18.93
N ASP A 95 5.50 -12.51 19.35
CA ASP A 95 6.56 -13.24 18.66
C ASP A 95 6.12 -13.68 17.25
N ASP A 96 4.87 -14.14 17.12
CA ASP A 96 4.30 -14.52 15.83
C ASP A 96 4.18 -13.30 14.89
N LEU A 97 3.84 -12.13 15.40
CA LEU A 97 3.75 -10.91 14.60
C LEU A 97 5.13 -10.31 14.27
N GLU A 98 6.13 -10.53 15.13
CA GLU A 98 7.53 -10.19 14.82
C GLU A 98 8.04 -10.98 13.61
N GLN A 99 7.59 -12.22 13.43
CA GLN A 99 7.89 -13.01 12.24
C GLN A 99 7.35 -12.36 10.96
N ALA A 100 6.22 -11.64 11.04
CA ALA A 100 5.71 -10.89 9.88
C ALA A 100 6.66 -9.75 9.50
N ALA A 101 7.18 -9.01 10.46
CA ALA A 101 8.14 -7.95 10.19
C ALA A 101 9.40 -8.53 9.51
N GLN A 102 9.96 -9.61 10.06
CA GLN A 102 11.12 -10.29 9.50
C GLN A 102 10.83 -10.91 8.12
N PHE A 103 9.62 -11.41 7.89
CA PHE A 103 9.21 -11.93 6.59
C PHE A 103 9.30 -10.86 5.51
N PHE A 104 8.78 -9.65 5.75
CA PHE A 104 8.82 -8.57 4.77
C PHE A 104 10.23 -8.07 4.49
N ASP A 105 11.17 -8.26 5.39
CA ASP A 105 12.60 -7.96 5.19
C ASP A 105 13.36 -9.09 4.45
N SER A 106 12.72 -10.22 4.21
CA SER A 106 13.34 -11.37 3.55
C SER A 106 13.48 -11.18 2.03
N GLN A 107 14.49 -11.81 1.44
CA GLN A 107 14.68 -11.84 -0.02
C GLN A 107 13.46 -12.41 -0.75
N TYR A 108 12.85 -13.47 -0.20
CA TYR A 108 11.66 -14.11 -0.76
C TYR A 108 10.48 -13.13 -0.85
N ALA A 109 10.19 -12.42 0.23
CA ALA A 109 9.14 -11.41 0.23
C ALA A 109 9.49 -10.25 -0.72
N GLY A 110 10.76 -9.84 -0.76
CA GLY A 110 11.25 -8.82 -1.68
C GLY A 110 10.99 -9.15 -3.16
N ASP A 111 11.24 -10.39 -3.55
CA ASP A 111 10.99 -10.85 -4.93
C ASP A 111 9.48 -10.89 -5.25
N LYS A 112 8.65 -11.31 -4.30
CA LYS A 112 7.18 -11.26 -4.43
C LYS A 112 6.66 -9.84 -4.51
N MET A 113 7.09 -8.97 -3.61
CA MET A 113 6.70 -7.55 -3.60
C MET A 113 7.05 -6.87 -4.93
N ARG A 114 8.23 -7.17 -5.47
CA ARG A 114 8.64 -6.67 -6.80
C ARG A 114 7.71 -7.17 -7.91
N ALA A 115 7.37 -8.46 -7.91
CA ALA A 115 6.42 -9.03 -8.88
C ALA A 115 5.01 -8.43 -8.77
N MET A 116 4.64 -7.99 -7.57
CA MET A 116 3.35 -7.33 -7.30
C MET A 116 3.39 -5.81 -7.50
N ASN A 117 4.56 -5.20 -7.73
CA ASN A 117 4.77 -3.76 -7.77
C ASN A 117 4.30 -3.04 -6.49
N ILE A 118 4.62 -3.61 -5.33
CA ILE A 118 4.41 -3.03 -4.01
C ILE A 118 5.68 -3.16 -3.18
N THR A 119 5.78 -2.36 -2.12
CA THR A 119 6.82 -2.51 -1.08
C THR A 119 6.14 -2.40 0.27
N VAL A 120 6.25 -3.43 1.09
CA VAL A 120 5.72 -3.45 2.47
C VAL A 120 6.89 -3.38 3.43
N CYS A 121 6.81 -2.51 4.40
CA CYS A 121 7.82 -2.37 5.45
C CYS A 121 7.16 -2.29 6.82
N ALA A 122 7.78 -2.89 7.82
CA ALA A 122 7.39 -2.70 9.21
C ALA A 122 7.78 -1.28 9.67
N ASN A 123 6.92 -0.67 10.48
CA ASN A 123 7.12 0.65 11.07
C ASN A 123 7.07 0.53 12.60
N GLY A 124 8.09 -0.05 13.16
CA GLY A 124 8.20 -0.34 14.58
C GLY A 124 8.11 -1.83 14.91
N SER A 125 8.22 -2.16 16.18
CA SER A 125 8.10 -3.51 16.70
C SER A 125 6.66 -3.82 17.11
N PRO A 126 6.27 -5.10 17.11
CA PRO A 126 4.97 -5.51 17.64
C PRO A 126 4.77 -5.18 19.11
N GLU A 127 3.57 -4.78 19.46
CA GLU A 127 3.18 -4.44 20.81
C GLU A 127 2.02 -5.32 21.28
N ALA A 128 2.10 -5.81 22.53
CA ALA A 128 1.01 -6.57 23.14
C ALA A 128 -0.17 -5.66 23.48
N ILE A 129 -1.39 -6.11 23.18
CA ILE A 129 -2.63 -5.43 23.56
C ILE A 129 -3.17 -6.09 24.84
N HIS A 130 -3.01 -5.41 25.98
CA HIS A 130 -3.27 -5.98 27.31
C HIS A 130 -4.76 -6.07 27.69
N ASN A 131 -5.67 -5.43 26.98
CA ASN A 131 -7.12 -5.44 27.26
C ASN A 131 -7.86 -6.56 26.53
N SER A 132 -7.27 -7.74 26.46
CA SER A 132 -7.87 -8.89 25.80
C SER A 132 -8.83 -9.64 26.75
N ALA A 133 -9.82 -10.33 26.17
CA ALA A 133 -10.66 -11.25 26.95
C ALA A 133 -9.79 -12.38 27.55
N PRO A 134 -10.19 -12.97 28.68
CA PRO A 134 -9.49 -14.11 29.25
C PRO A 134 -9.30 -15.23 28.21
N GLY A 135 -8.08 -15.74 28.10
CA GLY A 135 -7.74 -16.78 27.12
C GLY A 135 -7.47 -16.29 25.70
N VAL A 136 -7.44 -14.98 25.47
CA VAL A 136 -7.14 -14.38 24.16
C VAL A 136 -5.89 -13.50 24.27
N GLU A 137 -4.95 -13.70 23.38
CA GLU A 137 -3.78 -12.86 23.22
C GLU A 137 -3.91 -12.02 21.97
N ARG A 138 -3.43 -10.79 22.03
CA ARG A 138 -3.50 -9.83 20.93
C ARG A 138 -2.18 -9.06 20.84
N ALA A 139 -1.69 -8.91 19.65
CA ALA A 139 -0.56 -8.04 19.35
C ALA A 139 -0.86 -7.19 18.12
N ARG A 140 -0.26 -6.01 18.05
CA ARG A 140 -0.39 -5.10 16.92
C ARG A 140 1.00 -4.67 16.46
N CYS A 141 1.20 -4.59 15.16
CA CYS A 141 2.36 -3.99 14.53
C CYS A 141 1.92 -3.02 13.46
N SER A 142 2.63 -1.90 13.36
CA SER A 142 2.41 -0.91 12.31
C SER A 142 3.28 -1.22 11.11
N PHE A 143 2.72 -0.99 9.93
CA PHE A 143 3.38 -1.18 8.64
C PHE A 143 3.03 -0.02 7.72
N TYR A 144 3.72 0.07 6.60
CA TYR A 144 3.25 0.84 5.46
C TYR A 144 3.47 0.05 4.17
N VAL A 145 2.63 0.32 3.19
CA VAL A 145 2.81 -0.20 1.84
C VAL A 145 2.95 0.95 0.86
N ASP A 146 4.01 0.91 0.07
CA ASP A 146 4.26 1.82 -1.04
C ASP A 146 3.90 1.16 -2.36
N PHE A 147 3.29 1.94 -3.25
CA PHE A 147 2.95 1.50 -4.60
C PHE A 147 2.90 2.67 -5.57
N VAL A 148 3.01 2.37 -6.85
CA VAL A 148 2.86 3.36 -7.91
C VAL A 148 1.47 3.27 -8.53
N GLN A 149 0.80 4.39 -8.58
CA GLN A 149 -0.44 4.57 -9.30
C GLN A 149 -0.13 5.31 -10.61
N SER A 150 -0.20 4.59 -11.73
CA SER A 150 -0.07 5.19 -13.06
C SER A 150 -1.45 5.59 -13.56
N THR A 151 -1.57 6.80 -14.06
CA THR A 151 -2.80 7.29 -14.68
C THR A 151 -2.52 7.77 -16.08
N LYS A 152 -3.34 7.32 -17.02
CA LYS A 152 -3.40 7.85 -18.39
C LYS A 152 -4.34 9.06 -18.49
N GLU A 153 -4.59 9.74 -17.37
CA GLU A 153 -5.63 10.77 -17.33
C GLU A 153 -5.46 11.81 -18.42
N TYR A 154 -4.24 12.25 -18.65
CA TYR A 154 -3.97 13.24 -19.69
C TYR A 154 -4.29 12.71 -21.08
N ALA A 155 -3.86 11.49 -21.39
CA ALA A 155 -4.14 10.89 -22.69
C ALA A 155 -5.61 10.49 -22.85
N ALA A 156 -6.27 10.02 -21.79
CA ALA A 156 -7.68 9.63 -21.81
C ALA A 156 -8.63 10.84 -21.92
N LEU A 157 -8.23 11.97 -21.36
CA LEU A 157 -9.01 13.21 -21.41
C LEU A 157 -8.69 14.06 -22.64
N ALA A 158 -7.61 13.75 -23.37
CA ALA A 158 -7.24 14.47 -24.57
C ALA A 158 -8.24 14.22 -25.69
N PRO A 159 -8.76 15.24 -26.35
CA PRO A 159 -9.59 15.08 -27.52
C PRO A 159 -8.85 14.32 -28.64
N ALA A 160 -9.51 13.37 -29.28
CA ALA A 160 -8.89 12.54 -30.32
C ALA A 160 -8.46 13.33 -31.56
N ASP A 161 -9.10 14.46 -31.82
CA ASP A 161 -8.88 15.37 -32.95
C ASP A 161 -7.88 16.48 -32.67
N GLY A 162 -7.40 16.58 -31.43
CA GLY A 162 -6.49 17.65 -31.01
C GLY A 162 -7.16 19.01 -30.84
N GLU A 163 -8.48 19.10 -30.90
CA GLU A 163 -9.19 20.31 -30.54
C GLU A 163 -9.13 20.58 -29.06
N TYR A 164 -8.75 21.78 -28.68
CA TYR A 164 -8.57 22.18 -27.28
C TYR A 164 -9.77 23.00 -26.81
N SER A 165 -10.45 22.51 -25.83
CA SER A 165 -11.34 23.33 -25.02
C SER A 165 -10.54 24.11 -23.98
N GLU A 166 -11.17 25.00 -23.24
CA GLU A 166 -10.49 25.77 -22.19
C GLU A 166 -10.27 24.98 -20.87
N ASP A 167 -10.57 23.68 -20.89
CA ASP A 167 -10.46 22.82 -19.73
C ASP A 167 -9.10 22.09 -19.60
N HIS A 168 -8.93 21.37 -18.50
CA HIS A 168 -7.69 20.62 -18.23
C HIS A 168 -7.40 19.52 -19.24
N ALA A 169 -8.42 18.92 -19.84
CA ALA A 169 -8.25 17.87 -20.82
C ALA A 169 -7.56 18.41 -22.08
N SER A 170 -7.95 19.59 -22.53
CA SER A 170 -7.28 20.29 -23.61
C SER A 170 -5.84 20.63 -23.31
N ALA A 171 -5.58 21.14 -22.12
CA ALA A 171 -4.22 21.45 -21.68
C ALA A 171 -3.34 20.19 -21.67
N ALA A 172 -3.87 19.07 -21.18
CA ALA A 172 -3.17 17.81 -21.17
C ALA A 172 -2.87 17.28 -22.56
N SER A 173 -3.84 17.35 -23.48
CA SER A 173 -3.67 16.96 -24.87
C SER A 173 -2.59 17.81 -25.57
N LYS A 174 -2.61 19.11 -25.32
CA LYS A 174 -1.60 20.03 -25.84
C LYS A 174 -0.21 19.67 -25.31
N THR A 175 -0.09 19.41 -24.01
CA THR A 175 1.17 19.01 -23.39
C THR A 175 1.73 17.73 -24.02
N VAL A 176 0.90 16.73 -24.27
CA VAL A 176 1.31 15.49 -24.94
C VAL A 176 1.79 15.74 -26.36
N ALA A 177 1.08 16.59 -27.13
CA ALA A 177 1.48 16.96 -28.47
C ALA A 177 2.81 17.72 -28.48
N ASP A 178 2.96 18.66 -27.58
CA ASP A 178 4.18 19.46 -27.43
C ASP A 178 5.39 18.58 -27.04
N MET A 179 5.23 17.65 -26.13
CA MET A 179 6.26 16.69 -25.77
C MET A 179 6.68 15.80 -26.94
N LYS A 180 5.74 15.37 -27.77
CA LYS A 180 6.02 14.60 -28.98
C LYS A 180 6.76 15.41 -30.04
N ALA A 181 6.50 16.72 -30.09
CA ALA A 181 7.14 17.64 -31.02
C ALA A 181 8.50 18.16 -30.58
N GLY A 182 8.94 17.78 -29.35
CA GLY A 182 10.14 18.37 -28.75
C GLY A 182 9.87 19.78 -28.20
N TRP A 183 8.82 19.89 -27.52
CA TRP A 183 8.13 21.02 -26.91
C TRP A 183 8.95 22.13 -26.24
N PHE A 184 10.11 21.89 -25.71
CA PHE A 184 10.97 22.98 -25.30
C PHE A 184 11.68 23.58 -26.53
N ASP A 185 10.89 24.26 -27.34
CA ASP A 185 11.45 25.09 -28.37
C ASP A 185 11.89 26.40 -27.71
N GLU A 186 13.15 26.43 -27.27
CA GLU A 186 13.77 27.61 -26.63
C GLU A 186 13.59 28.87 -27.48
N VAL A 187 13.39 28.72 -28.77
CA VAL A 187 13.18 29.82 -29.71
C VAL A 187 11.85 30.54 -29.52
N GLU A 188 10.80 29.85 -29.11
CA GLU A 188 9.50 30.52 -28.85
C GLU A 188 9.47 31.28 -27.52
N VAL A 189 10.21 30.82 -26.52
CA VAL A 189 10.31 31.47 -25.21
C VAL A 189 11.13 32.76 -25.32
N GLU A 190 12.22 32.74 -26.06
CA GLU A 190 13.05 33.95 -26.27
C GLU A 190 12.30 35.04 -27.03
N LYS A 191 11.47 34.68 -28.01
CA LYS A 191 10.66 35.65 -28.75
C LYS A 191 9.59 36.35 -27.92
N LYS A 192 9.10 35.73 -26.84
CA LYS A 192 8.11 36.35 -25.95
C LYS A 192 8.71 37.36 -24.98
N PHE A 193 10.01 37.33 -24.76
CA PHE A 193 10.69 38.27 -23.85
C PHE A 193 11.35 39.45 -24.59
N GLU A 194 11.45 39.40 -25.91
CA GLU A 194 11.98 40.49 -26.71
C GLU A 194 10.89 41.51 -27.18
N ASP A 195 9.61 41.15 -27.05
CA ASP A 195 8.48 41.97 -27.47
C ASP A 195 7.74 42.71 -26.33
N GLU A 196 8.29 42.72 -25.11
CA GLU A 196 7.84 43.52 -23.97
C GLU A 196 8.91 44.62 -23.61
#